data_a20faf8c3ef3ff00411595bede5b4bbc
#
_entry.id   a20faf8c3ef3ff00411595bede5b4bbc
#
_cell.length_a   1.000
_cell.length_b   1.000
_cell.length_c   1.000
_cell.angle_alpha   90.00
_cell.angle_beta   90.00
_cell.angle_gamma   90.00
#
_symmetry.space_group_name_H-M   'P 1'
#
loop_
_entity.id
_entity.type
_entity.pdbx_description
1 polymer ?
#
loop_
_entity_poly.entity_id
_entity_poly.type
_entity_poly.pdbx_seq_one_letter_code
_entity_poly.pdbx_strand_id
1 'polypeptide(L)'
;MSKKTDPISDSYSKDKSTYFPFSETLFINTSNAYIHFFSSSIRFNRELLNAFAEVWRTYLSTIPEYNKSWTDYTELDKILRGKFHKIFNEKFREEHFINTISDIVASYSDLAKITGLGKMYQYVSNRMAEWNNDFVEPIRDTLYRTPSHKICELEKYSLFRYNRPNSSTNTEKDNRIGVAQASPVLIIYAFINRHYILDLLPEVSVVRNLLNQGGLDIFATDWGTPSAYDKNLTIGHFVNRYIDKSVDFIRKITKSDRVSLFGYCWGGDLAIMYAALHPEKVKNLITIATPGDFHLDNSLLSLWTRAMKEDYILDAFGNIPGMLLNAAFNLRRPIEYGHKYFHFFEQPHDLESIAEFFATETWLYDSPPVIGEIYREFVEYCYKQNLLIKSKMIIEEPDDNNHNGTIVNLKNITMPFLNIVAQKDDLVAPNSSKAINDALTGSNDKSIIEFNSGHVGLMIGKDAHKELWPKVGEWIKNH
;
A
#
# COMPACT_ATOMS: atom_id res chain seq x y z
N MET A 1 -24.26 -52.73 18.00
CA MET A 1 -24.10 -51.55 17.13
C MET A 1 -23.80 -50.34 18.04
N SER A 2 -22.54 -50.09 18.33
CA SER A 2 -22.09 -49.00 19.16
C SER A 2 -21.73 -47.79 18.30
N LYS A 3 -22.43 -46.69 18.52
CA LYS A 3 -22.06 -45.40 17.91
C LYS A 3 -20.79 -44.89 18.60
N LYS A 4 -19.69 -44.78 17.87
CA LYS A 4 -18.52 -44.02 18.26
C LYS A 4 -18.88 -42.52 18.21
N THR A 5 -18.84 -41.88 19.35
CA THR A 5 -18.93 -40.43 19.46
C THR A 5 -17.57 -39.84 19.18
N ASP A 6 -17.53 -38.83 18.34
CA ASP A 6 -16.35 -38.05 17.95
C ASP A 6 -15.78 -37.29 19.14
N PRO A 7 -14.48 -37.33 19.43
CA PRO A 7 -13.89 -36.69 20.61
C PRO A 7 -13.62 -35.17 20.46
N ILE A 8 -14.00 -34.55 19.35
CA ILE A 8 -13.65 -33.14 19.08
C ILE A 8 -14.72 -32.14 19.58
N SER A 9 -15.95 -32.61 19.92
CA SER A 9 -17.03 -31.69 20.33
C SER A 9 -17.06 -31.29 21.80
N ASP A 10 -16.28 -31.95 22.66
CA ASP A 10 -16.36 -31.73 24.11
C ASP A 10 -15.25 -30.86 24.73
N SER A 11 -14.27 -30.40 23.96
CA SER A 11 -13.20 -29.53 24.48
C SER A 11 -13.51 -28.03 24.39
N TYR A 12 -14.58 -27.64 23.74
CA TYR A 12 -14.92 -26.21 23.53
C TYR A 12 -15.91 -25.62 24.54
N SER A 13 -16.41 -26.39 25.50
CA SER A 13 -17.48 -25.91 26.39
C SER A 13 -17.05 -25.51 27.81
N LYS A 14 -15.76 -25.48 28.14
CA LYS A 14 -15.30 -25.11 29.48
C LYS A 14 -14.08 -24.20 29.40
N ASP A 15 -14.23 -22.98 29.04
CA ASP A 15 -13.60 -21.84 29.71
C ASP A 15 -14.15 -20.50 29.18
N LYS A 16 -15.34 -20.12 29.62
CA LYS A 16 -15.91 -18.79 29.40
C LYS A 16 -15.38 -17.72 30.37
N SER A 17 -14.31 -17.98 31.08
CA SER A 17 -13.83 -17.10 32.18
C SER A 17 -12.54 -16.34 31.90
N THR A 18 -11.97 -16.40 30.70
CA THR A 18 -10.87 -15.51 30.33
C THR A 18 -11.31 -14.40 29.35
N TYR A 19 -12.46 -13.78 29.64
CA TYR A 19 -12.68 -12.42 29.17
C TYR A 19 -11.70 -11.53 29.93
N PHE A 20 -10.64 -11.10 29.27
CA PHE A 20 -9.88 -9.95 29.76
C PHE A 20 -10.88 -8.81 29.88
N PRO A 21 -11.12 -8.26 31.06
CA PRO A 21 -11.78 -6.99 31.14
C PRO A 21 -10.80 -6.00 30.52
N PHE A 22 -11.02 -5.63 29.28
CA PHE A 22 -10.45 -4.42 28.69
C PHE A 22 -11.08 -3.29 29.50
N SER A 23 -10.53 -3.09 30.70
CA SER A 23 -11.03 -2.10 31.62
C SER A 23 -10.71 -0.74 31.01
N GLU A 24 -11.61 0.20 31.26
CA GLU A 24 -11.39 1.64 31.08
C GLU A 24 -9.97 2.06 31.49
N THR A 25 -9.42 1.42 32.51
CA THR A 25 -8.04 1.56 33.01
C THR A 25 -6.97 1.16 31.97
N LEU A 26 -7.16 0.11 31.19
CA LEU A 26 -6.18 -0.31 30.19
C LEU A 26 -6.20 0.65 28.99
N PHE A 27 -7.39 1.13 28.60
CA PHE A 27 -7.54 2.14 27.53
C PHE A 27 -6.96 3.48 27.96
N ILE A 28 -7.22 3.93 29.19
CA ILE A 28 -6.64 5.14 29.77
C ILE A 28 -5.12 5.02 29.88
N ASN A 29 -4.61 3.87 30.30
CA ASN A 29 -3.17 3.63 30.40
C ASN A 29 -2.50 3.59 29.02
N THR A 30 -3.15 3.02 28.02
CA THR A 30 -2.67 3.03 26.63
C THR A 30 -2.67 4.46 26.08
N SER A 31 -3.71 5.23 26.33
CA SER A 31 -3.81 6.63 25.91
C SER A 31 -2.79 7.51 26.62
N ASN A 32 -2.58 7.31 27.93
CA ASN A 32 -1.55 8.01 28.69
C ASN A 32 -0.14 7.61 28.24
N ALA A 33 0.04 6.36 27.83
CA ALA A 33 1.29 5.89 27.25
C ALA A 33 1.60 6.54 25.90
N TYR A 34 0.60 6.71 25.03
CA TYR A 34 0.74 7.49 23.81
C TYR A 34 1.08 8.96 24.09
N ILE A 35 0.42 9.58 25.09
CA ILE A 35 0.74 10.94 25.52
C ILE A 35 2.17 11.02 26.08
N HIS A 36 2.59 10.05 26.87
CA HIS A 36 3.97 9.96 27.37
C HIS A 36 4.98 9.69 26.28
N PHE A 37 4.66 8.81 25.32
CA PHE A 37 5.48 8.57 24.14
C PHE A 37 5.71 9.86 23.35
N PHE A 38 4.63 10.58 23.06
CA PHE A 38 4.72 11.87 22.37
C PHE A 38 5.43 12.92 23.25
N SER A 39 5.31 12.88 24.57
CA SER A 39 5.96 13.84 25.46
C SER A 39 7.45 13.55 25.71
N SER A 40 7.86 12.28 25.71
CA SER A 40 9.25 11.89 25.96
C SER A 40 10.10 11.79 24.69
N SER A 41 9.48 11.47 23.55
CA SER A 41 10.19 11.28 22.30
C SER A 41 10.32 12.55 21.47
N ILE A 42 9.64 13.61 21.86
CA ILE A 42 9.58 14.80 21.03
C ILE A 42 10.14 15.98 21.82
N ARG A 43 11.37 16.38 21.57
CA ARG A 43 11.75 17.79 21.60
C ARG A 43 11.04 18.57 20.49
N PHE A 44 9.83 18.12 20.16
CA PHE A 44 8.91 18.82 19.29
C PHE A 44 8.46 20.09 19.98
N ASN A 45 8.27 21.09 19.20
CA ASN A 45 7.71 22.36 19.60
C ASN A 45 6.62 22.15 20.66
N ARG A 46 6.82 22.73 21.85
CA ARG A 46 5.96 22.60 23.04
C ARG A 46 4.46 22.79 22.76
N GLU A 47 4.16 23.50 21.71
CA GLU A 47 2.81 23.79 21.24
C GLU A 47 2.16 22.64 20.45
N LEU A 48 2.94 21.83 19.71
CA LEU A 48 2.44 20.61 19.05
C LEU A 48 2.07 19.57 20.11
N LEU A 49 2.90 19.42 21.13
CA LEU A 49 2.60 18.55 22.27
C LEU A 49 1.36 18.98 23.05
N ASN A 50 1.22 20.29 23.27
CA ASN A 50 0.04 20.83 23.94
C ASN A 50 -1.22 20.63 23.10
N ALA A 51 -1.13 20.77 21.80
CA ALA A 51 -2.24 20.52 20.89
C ALA A 51 -2.62 19.04 20.81
N PHE A 52 -1.63 18.15 20.75
CA PHE A 52 -1.87 16.71 20.85
C PHE A 52 -2.51 16.35 22.21
N ALA A 53 -1.96 16.87 23.29
CA ALA A 53 -2.52 16.65 24.62
C ALA A 53 -3.95 17.21 24.76
N GLU A 54 -4.27 18.33 24.10
CA GLU A 54 -5.61 18.90 24.07
C GLU A 54 -6.58 18.09 23.24
N VAL A 55 -6.15 17.61 22.07
CA VAL A 55 -6.89 16.67 21.22
C VAL A 55 -7.19 15.38 22.00
N TRP A 56 -6.19 14.80 22.68
CA TRP A 56 -6.37 13.61 23.49
C TRP A 56 -7.23 13.83 24.72
N ARG A 57 -7.08 14.96 25.43
CA ARG A 57 -7.97 15.30 26.56
C ARG A 57 -9.42 15.47 26.08
N THR A 58 -9.63 16.11 24.93
CA THR A 58 -10.97 16.24 24.33
C THR A 58 -11.54 14.87 23.99
N TYR A 59 -10.72 13.98 23.41
CA TYR A 59 -11.10 12.59 23.14
C TYR A 59 -11.45 11.84 24.43
N LEU A 60 -10.55 11.85 25.41
CA LEU A 60 -10.79 11.16 26.69
C LEU A 60 -11.99 11.70 27.45
N SER A 61 -12.30 12.99 27.34
CA SER A 61 -13.49 13.60 27.95
C SER A 61 -14.81 13.23 27.27
N THR A 62 -14.76 12.78 26.01
CA THR A 62 -15.95 12.34 25.26
C THR A 62 -16.27 10.86 25.43
N ILE A 63 -15.33 10.06 25.94
CA ILE A 63 -15.52 8.60 26.15
C ILE A 63 -16.68 8.26 27.11
N PRO A 64 -16.90 8.93 28.26
CA PRO A 64 -18.01 8.63 29.17
C PRO A 64 -19.39 8.85 28.57
N GLU A 65 -19.52 9.75 27.61
CA GLU A 65 -20.79 10.06 26.94
C GLU A 65 -21.08 9.11 25.77
N TYR A 66 -20.04 8.45 25.22
CA TYR A 66 -20.10 7.61 24.03
C TYR A 66 -20.50 6.16 24.28
N ASN A 67 -20.74 5.75 25.51
CA ASN A 67 -21.17 4.38 25.84
C ASN A 67 -22.55 4.00 25.24
N LYS A 68 -23.15 4.82 24.39
CA LYS A 68 -24.47 4.58 23.79
C LYS A 68 -24.53 4.39 22.29
N SER A 69 -23.53 4.78 21.51
CA SER A 69 -23.50 4.43 20.06
C SER A 69 -22.11 4.67 19.43
N TRP A 70 -21.46 3.62 19.04
CA TRP A 70 -20.15 3.60 18.39
C TRP A 70 -20.17 4.00 16.89
N THR A 71 -21.22 4.67 16.43
CA THR A 71 -21.48 4.91 15.01
C THR A 71 -20.96 6.24 14.46
N ASP A 72 -20.35 7.10 15.28
CA ASP A 72 -20.03 8.48 14.85
C ASP A 72 -18.53 8.85 14.89
N TYR A 73 -17.66 7.88 14.54
CA TYR A 73 -16.21 8.12 14.40
C TYR A 73 -15.85 9.14 13.31
N THR A 74 -16.70 9.29 12.30
CA THR A 74 -16.48 10.23 11.21
C THR A 74 -16.47 11.70 11.66
N GLU A 75 -17.26 12.07 12.66
CA GLU A 75 -17.31 13.42 13.19
C GLU A 75 -16.08 13.73 14.05
N LEU A 76 -15.68 12.79 14.91
CA LEU A 76 -14.48 12.93 15.74
C LEU A 76 -13.21 12.97 14.89
N ASP A 77 -13.11 12.14 13.87
CA ASP A 77 -12.00 12.14 12.90
C ASP A 77 -11.92 13.50 12.17
N LYS A 78 -13.06 14.09 11.76
CA LYS A 78 -13.10 15.44 11.15
C LYS A 78 -12.63 16.53 12.11
N ILE A 79 -13.05 16.48 13.36
CA ILE A 79 -12.64 17.48 14.38
C ILE A 79 -11.15 17.36 14.66
N LEU A 80 -10.64 16.14 14.81
CA LEU A 80 -9.22 15.87 15.06
C LEU A 80 -8.36 16.31 13.87
N ARG A 81 -8.75 15.97 12.64
CA ARG A 81 -8.08 16.42 11.42
C ARG A 81 -8.08 17.93 11.29
N GLY A 82 -9.21 18.59 11.52
CA GLY A 82 -9.32 20.05 11.42
C GLY A 82 -8.42 20.78 12.40
N LYS A 83 -8.36 20.34 13.66
CA LYS A 83 -7.47 20.91 14.69
C LYS A 83 -6.00 20.63 14.40
N PHE A 84 -5.65 19.41 14.00
CA PHE A 84 -4.30 19.04 13.66
C PHE A 84 -3.78 19.82 12.46
N HIS A 85 -4.60 19.96 11.44
CA HIS A 85 -4.29 20.70 10.21
C HIS A 85 -3.99 22.18 10.49
N LYS A 86 -4.78 22.82 11.36
CA LYS A 86 -4.58 24.21 11.75
C LYS A 86 -3.24 24.41 12.46
N ILE A 87 -2.90 23.52 13.40
CA ILE A 87 -1.69 23.62 14.23
C ILE A 87 -0.45 23.33 13.39
N PHE A 88 -0.52 22.32 12.52
CA PHE A 88 0.59 21.92 11.68
C PHE A 88 0.98 23.02 10.68
N ASN A 89 -0.01 23.67 10.04
CA ASN A 89 0.24 24.75 9.08
C ASN A 89 0.77 26.04 9.71
N GLU A 90 0.44 26.31 10.98
CA GLU A 90 0.84 27.56 11.64
C GLU A 90 2.27 27.50 12.20
N LYS A 91 2.82 26.35 12.50
CA LYS A 91 4.02 26.23 13.37
C LYS A 91 5.16 25.32 12.90
N PHE A 92 5.03 24.61 11.76
CA PHE A 92 6.06 23.69 11.29
C PHE A 92 7.09 24.40 10.39
N ARG A 93 7.85 25.32 10.98
CA ARG A 93 9.05 25.89 10.38
C ARG A 93 10.26 25.61 11.26
N GLU A 94 11.14 24.72 10.71
CA GLU A 94 12.58 24.63 11.03
C GLU A 94 13.10 23.87 12.29
N GLU A 95 14.10 23.06 12.05
CA GLU A 95 15.34 22.75 12.80
C GLU A 95 15.48 21.44 13.61
N HIS A 96 14.46 20.67 14.03
CA HIS A 96 14.72 19.56 14.97
C HIS A 96 14.22 18.16 14.55
N PHE A 97 13.99 17.93 13.25
CA PHE A 97 13.29 16.71 12.80
C PHE A 97 14.13 15.42 12.94
N ILE A 98 15.44 15.46 12.70
CA ILE A 98 16.30 14.26 12.72
C ILE A 98 16.49 13.71 14.14
N ASN A 99 16.79 14.59 15.09
CA ASN A 99 16.91 14.18 16.50
C ASN A 99 15.62 13.61 16.99
N THR A 100 14.50 14.13 16.50
CA THR A 100 13.15 13.67 16.82
C THR A 100 12.84 12.26 16.29
N ILE A 101 13.24 11.91 15.07
CA ILE A 101 13.01 10.57 14.53
C ILE A 101 13.87 9.53 15.26
N SER A 102 15.13 9.84 15.52
CA SER A 102 15.99 8.95 16.31
C SER A 102 15.44 8.74 17.72
N ASP A 103 14.96 9.82 18.37
CA ASP A 103 14.34 9.78 19.68
C ASP A 103 12.98 9.04 19.64
N ILE A 104 12.21 9.15 18.57
CA ILE A 104 10.97 8.39 18.35
C ILE A 104 11.25 6.89 18.27
N VAL A 105 12.24 6.48 17.52
CA VAL A 105 12.61 5.06 17.36
C VAL A 105 13.14 4.49 18.67
N ALA A 106 14.00 5.22 19.39
CA ALA A 106 14.51 4.83 20.70
C ALA A 106 13.38 4.77 21.73
N SER A 107 12.51 5.76 21.75
CA SER A 107 11.41 5.86 22.71
C SER A 107 10.30 4.85 22.44
N TYR A 108 10.14 4.35 21.21
CA TYR A 108 9.19 3.26 20.91
C TYR A 108 9.59 1.98 21.63
N SER A 109 10.90 1.68 21.69
CA SER A 109 11.42 0.55 22.46
C SER A 109 11.21 0.73 23.99
N ASP A 110 11.38 1.94 24.51
CA ASP A 110 11.24 2.23 25.92
C ASP A 110 9.78 2.36 26.36
N LEU A 111 8.91 2.89 25.49
CA LEU A 111 7.47 2.90 25.70
C LEU A 111 6.90 1.48 25.83
N ALA A 112 7.33 0.58 24.96
CA ALA A 112 6.94 -0.83 25.00
C ALA A 112 7.33 -1.47 26.35
N LYS A 113 8.43 -1.03 26.97
CA LYS A 113 8.89 -1.53 28.30
C LYS A 113 8.14 -0.91 29.48
N ILE A 114 7.82 0.39 29.41
CA ILE A 114 7.33 1.17 30.56
C ILE A 114 5.81 1.06 30.76
N THR A 115 5.02 0.90 29.71
CA THR A 115 3.57 1.14 29.74
C THR A 115 2.69 -0.09 29.81
N GLY A 116 3.27 -1.28 29.90
CA GLY A 116 2.48 -2.52 29.72
C GLY A 116 2.01 -2.74 28.27
N LEU A 117 2.20 -1.75 27.37
CA LEU A 117 2.04 -1.96 25.93
C LEU A 117 2.94 -3.08 25.45
N GLY A 118 4.13 -3.22 26.05
CA GLY A 118 5.00 -4.37 25.83
C GLY A 118 4.32 -5.69 26.19
N LYS A 119 3.54 -5.74 27.27
CA LYS A 119 2.76 -6.94 27.64
C LYS A 119 1.59 -7.15 26.70
N MET A 120 0.90 -6.09 26.30
CA MET A 120 -0.19 -6.17 25.32
C MET A 120 0.35 -6.54 23.95
N TYR A 121 1.44 -5.92 23.49
CA TYR A 121 2.12 -6.28 22.25
C TYR A 121 2.61 -7.74 22.30
N GLN A 122 3.20 -8.16 23.41
CA GLN A 122 3.66 -9.52 23.60
C GLN A 122 2.50 -10.52 23.66
N TYR A 123 1.38 -10.16 24.31
CA TYR A 123 0.15 -10.96 24.29
C TYR A 123 -0.41 -11.09 22.87
N VAL A 124 -0.60 -9.98 22.16
CA VAL A 124 -1.06 -9.98 20.77
C VAL A 124 -0.09 -10.75 19.87
N SER A 125 1.22 -10.51 20.02
CA SER A 125 2.26 -11.22 19.27
C SER A 125 2.28 -12.71 19.54
N ASN A 126 2.13 -13.14 20.81
CA ASN A 126 2.06 -14.54 21.18
C ASN A 126 0.77 -15.19 20.64
N ARG A 127 -0.37 -14.51 20.74
CA ARG A 127 -1.63 -14.99 20.16
C ARG A 127 -1.56 -15.08 18.65
N MET A 128 -0.96 -14.08 17.99
CA MET A 128 -0.70 -14.12 16.56
C MET A 128 0.21 -15.30 16.19
N ALA A 129 1.26 -15.55 16.97
CA ALA A 129 2.17 -16.68 16.76
C ALA A 129 1.47 -18.03 16.98
N GLU A 130 0.66 -18.17 18.04
CA GLU A 130 -0.17 -19.35 18.30
C GLU A 130 -1.13 -19.58 17.12
N TRP A 131 -1.87 -18.57 16.71
CA TRP A 131 -2.81 -18.68 15.60
C TRP A 131 -2.10 -18.95 14.27
N ASN A 132 -0.95 -18.32 14.03
CA ASN A 132 -0.14 -18.62 12.86
C ASN A 132 0.28 -20.11 12.84
N ASN A 133 0.74 -20.63 13.96
CA ASN A 133 1.18 -22.02 14.07
C ASN A 133 0.00 -23.01 14.00
N ASP A 134 -1.10 -22.69 14.68
CA ASP A 134 -2.25 -23.60 14.82
C ASP A 134 -3.16 -23.58 13.59
N PHE A 135 -3.28 -22.45 12.90
CA PHE A 135 -4.24 -22.26 11.81
C PHE A 135 -3.61 -21.87 10.47
N VAL A 136 -2.63 -20.97 10.45
CA VAL A 136 -2.06 -20.45 9.21
C VAL A 136 -0.99 -21.39 8.63
N GLU A 137 -0.05 -21.88 9.46
CA GLU A 137 1.00 -22.81 8.99
C GLU A 137 0.44 -24.11 8.42
N PRO A 138 -0.56 -24.77 9.07
CA PRO A 138 -1.15 -26.00 8.51
C PRO A 138 -1.89 -25.79 7.19
N ILE A 139 -2.39 -24.59 6.92
CA ILE A 139 -3.07 -24.26 5.68
C ILE A 139 -2.22 -23.46 4.71
N ARG A 140 -0.98 -23.10 5.09
CA ARG A 140 -0.06 -22.28 4.29
C ARG A 140 0.16 -22.85 2.90
N ASP A 141 0.32 -24.19 2.79
CA ASP A 141 0.47 -24.88 1.52
C ASP A 141 -0.84 -24.97 0.73
N THR A 142 -1.98 -24.74 1.39
CA THR A 142 -3.31 -24.66 0.76
C THR A 142 -3.73 -23.22 0.43
N LEU A 143 -3.08 -22.22 1.03
CA LEU A 143 -3.22 -20.81 0.69
C LEU A 143 -2.40 -20.49 -0.57
N TYR A 144 -2.73 -21.17 -1.67
CA TYR A 144 -1.94 -21.06 -2.90
C TYR A 144 -2.05 -19.66 -3.50
N ARG A 145 -0.93 -18.98 -3.55
CA ARG A 145 -0.72 -17.91 -4.52
C ARG A 145 -0.84 -18.49 -5.92
N THR A 146 -1.26 -17.65 -6.86
CA THR A 146 -1.29 -18.07 -8.26
C THR A 146 0.10 -18.50 -8.70
N PRO A 147 0.26 -19.70 -9.32
CA PRO A 147 1.56 -20.12 -9.76
C PRO A 147 2.24 -19.08 -10.63
N SER A 148 3.47 -18.74 -10.27
CA SER A 148 4.26 -17.75 -11.01
C SER A 148 5.72 -18.20 -11.11
N HIS A 149 6.42 -17.65 -12.07
CA HIS A 149 7.85 -17.88 -12.21
C HIS A 149 8.56 -16.60 -12.61
N LYS A 150 9.76 -16.42 -12.09
CA LYS A 150 10.63 -15.32 -12.46
C LYS A 150 11.16 -15.58 -13.87
N ILE A 151 10.91 -14.65 -14.77
CA ILE A 151 11.28 -14.75 -16.19
C ILE A 151 12.43 -13.81 -16.58
N CYS A 152 12.67 -12.78 -15.78
CA CYS A 152 13.77 -11.85 -15.97
C CYS A 152 14.25 -11.35 -14.60
N GLU A 153 15.54 -11.13 -14.48
CA GLU A 153 16.18 -10.54 -13.32
C GLU A 153 17.22 -9.52 -13.77
N LEU A 154 17.17 -8.34 -13.19
CA LEU A 154 18.11 -7.25 -13.42
C LEU A 154 18.51 -6.69 -12.06
N GLU A 155 19.71 -6.98 -11.61
CA GLU A 155 20.18 -6.61 -10.27
C GLU A 155 19.24 -7.19 -9.18
N LYS A 156 18.46 -6.33 -8.50
CA LYS A 156 17.47 -6.77 -7.49
C LYS A 156 16.03 -6.79 -8.01
N TYR A 157 15.83 -6.20 -9.16
CA TYR A 157 14.55 -6.19 -9.81
C TYR A 157 14.25 -7.54 -10.45
N SER A 158 13.02 -8.00 -10.31
CA SER A 158 12.53 -9.24 -10.92
C SER A 158 11.22 -9.00 -11.67
N LEU A 159 11.08 -9.69 -12.79
CA LEU A 159 9.84 -9.76 -13.54
C LEU A 159 9.24 -11.15 -13.40
N PHE A 160 8.03 -11.23 -12.88
CA PHE A 160 7.27 -12.47 -12.74
C PHE A 160 6.22 -12.60 -13.84
N ARG A 161 5.99 -13.83 -14.31
CA ARG A 161 4.85 -14.21 -15.14
C ARG A 161 3.97 -15.17 -14.37
N TYR A 162 2.67 -14.94 -14.37
CA TYR A 162 1.69 -15.78 -13.67
C TYR A 162 1.05 -16.79 -14.62
N ASN A 163 0.86 -18.02 -14.12
CA ASN A 163 0.25 -19.11 -14.84
C ASN A 163 -1.20 -19.30 -14.41
N ARG A 164 -2.06 -19.79 -15.30
CA ARG A 164 -3.43 -20.15 -14.94
C ARG A 164 -3.44 -21.30 -13.93
N PRO A 165 -4.26 -21.25 -12.86
CA PRO A 165 -4.25 -22.24 -11.78
C PRO A 165 -4.50 -23.69 -12.21
N ASN A 166 -5.13 -23.96 -13.34
CA ASN A 166 -5.52 -25.30 -13.79
C ASN A 166 -4.78 -25.78 -15.04
N SER A 167 -3.68 -25.17 -15.42
CA SER A 167 -2.83 -25.72 -16.48
C SER A 167 -2.07 -26.95 -15.91
N SER A 168 -2.67 -28.11 -16.03
CA SER A 168 -2.19 -29.40 -15.47
C SER A 168 -1.01 -30.01 -16.20
N THR A 169 -0.09 -29.21 -16.75
CA THR A 169 1.06 -29.76 -17.46
C THR A 169 2.32 -28.94 -17.22
N ASN A 170 3.22 -29.58 -16.46
CA ASN A 170 4.65 -29.24 -16.36
C ASN A 170 5.41 -29.58 -17.66
N THR A 171 4.83 -29.45 -18.82
CA THR A 171 5.53 -29.68 -20.08
C THR A 171 5.68 -28.40 -20.86
N GLU A 172 6.91 -28.08 -21.23
CA GLU A 172 7.28 -26.97 -22.13
C GLU A 172 6.45 -26.89 -23.43
N LYS A 173 5.65 -27.94 -23.71
CA LYS A 173 4.76 -28.01 -24.87
C LYS A 173 3.45 -27.22 -24.71
N ASP A 174 2.89 -27.13 -23.48
CA ASP A 174 1.62 -26.39 -23.25
C ASP A 174 1.81 -24.87 -23.21
N ASN A 175 3.03 -24.42 -23.00
CA ASN A 175 3.37 -23.00 -23.21
C ASN A 175 3.24 -22.55 -24.68
N ARG A 176 2.98 -23.47 -25.61
CA ARG A 176 2.91 -23.17 -27.06
C ARG A 176 1.50 -23.19 -27.65
N ILE A 177 0.51 -23.74 -26.95
CA ILE A 177 -0.83 -23.98 -27.52
C ILE A 177 -1.90 -23.21 -26.73
N GLY A 178 -1.94 -21.92 -26.85
CA GLY A 178 -3.01 -21.09 -26.27
C GLY A 178 -2.64 -19.66 -25.93
N VAL A 179 -1.36 -19.35 -25.95
CA VAL A 179 -0.84 -18.02 -25.58
C VAL A 179 -0.63 -17.10 -26.80
N ALA A 180 -0.73 -17.62 -28.01
CA ALA A 180 -0.45 -16.87 -29.26
C ALA A 180 -1.42 -15.70 -29.52
N GLN A 181 -2.45 -15.50 -28.70
CA GLN A 181 -3.40 -14.39 -28.79
C GLN A 181 -3.69 -13.70 -27.46
N ALA A 182 -3.03 -14.06 -26.36
CA ALA A 182 -3.27 -13.42 -25.07
C ALA A 182 -2.63 -12.02 -25.05
N SER A 183 -3.38 -11.01 -24.61
CA SER A 183 -2.89 -9.64 -24.47
C SER A 183 -1.99 -9.52 -23.25
N PRO A 184 -0.73 -9.12 -23.39
CA PRO A 184 0.17 -8.98 -22.25
C PRO A 184 -0.21 -7.77 -21.39
N VAL A 185 -0.23 -7.99 -20.07
CA VAL A 185 -0.49 -6.95 -19.06
C VAL A 185 0.68 -6.93 -18.09
N LEU A 186 1.38 -5.80 -18.01
CA LEU A 186 2.43 -5.57 -17.03
C LEU A 186 1.87 -4.80 -15.83
N ILE A 187 1.84 -5.44 -14.67
CA ILE A 187 1.50 -4.80 -13.41
C ILE A 187 2.76 -4.13 -12.85
N ILE A 188 2.72 -2.81 -12.73
CA ILE A 188 3.76 -1.98 -12.15
C ILE A 188 3.33 -1.64 -10.72
N TYR A 189 4.01 -2.25 -9.76
CA TYR A 189 3.70 -2.06 -8.34
C TYR A 189 4.41 -0.82 -7.77
N ALA A 190 3.91 -0.32 -6.64
CA ALA A 190 4.54 0.78 -5.91
C ALA A 190 5.84 0.35 -5.21
N PHE A 191 6.61 1.31 -4.69
CA PHE A 191 7.81 1.03 -3.89
C PHE A 191 7.51 0.70 -2.42
N ILE A 192 6.27 0.95 -1.99
CA ILE A 192 5.83 0.76 -0.60
C ILE A 192 5.14 -0.59 -0.49
N ASN A 193 5.51 -1.40 0.51
CA ASN A 193 5.08 -2.78 0.71
C ASN A 193 5.47 -3.70 -0.47
N ARG A 194 4.92 -4.91 -0.50
CA ARG A 194 5.24 -5.94 -1.50
C ARG A 194 4.11 -6.14 -2.48
N HIS A 195 4.48 -6.46 -3.72
CA HIS A 195 3.54 -6.68 -4.82
C HIS A 195 2.56 -7.85 -4.60
N TYR A 196 2.86 -8.76 -3.67
CA TYR A 196 2.01 -9.94 -3.46
C TYR A 196 0.63 -9.65 -2.85
N ILE A 197 0.32 -8.40 -2.48
CA ILE A 197 -1.05 -7.98 -2.17
C ILE A 197 -2.00 -8.20 -3.37
N LEU A 198 -1.47 -8.16 -4.58
CA LEU A 198 -2.21 -8.40 -5.82
C LEU A 198 -2.63 -9.87 -5.97
N ASP A 199 -2.05 -10.75 -5.16
CA ASP A 199 -2.29 -12.20 -5.18
C ASP A 199 -2.15 -12.78 -3.76
N LEU A 200 -2.86 -12.15 -2.80
CA LEU A 200 -2.69 -12.43 -1.38
C LEU A 200 -3.23 -13.80 -1.00
N LEU A 201 -4.47 -14.08 -1.40
CA LEU A 201 -5.19 -15.33 -1.18
C LEU A 201 -6.01 -15.69 -2.43
N PRO A 202 -6.39 -16.96 -2.61
CA PRO A 202 -7.15 -17.42 -3.78
C PRO A 202 -8.42 -16.62 -4.05
N GLU A 203 -9.15 -16.27 -3.00
CA GLU A 203 -10.46 -15.61 -3.04
C GLU A 203 -10.32 -14.10 -3.27
N VAL A 204 -9.18 -13.54 -2.89
CA VAL A 204 -8.90 -12.11 -2.97
C VAL A 204 -7.61 -11.87 -3.77
N SER A 205 -7.57 -12.38 -5.00
CA SER A 205 -6.46 -12.26 -5.94
C SER A 205 -6.88 -11.49 -7.20
N VAL A 206 -6.31 -10.31 -7.37
CA VAL A 206 -6.43 -9.51 -8.60
C VAL A 206 -5.88 -10.29 -9.80
N VAL A 207 -4.72 -10.90 -9.62
CA VAL A 207 -4.05 -11.71 -10.66
C VAL A 207 -4.95 -12.83 -11.15
N ARG A 208 -5.55 -13.62 -10.23
CA ARG A 208 -6.50 -14.69 -10.59
C ARG A 208 -7.72 -14.16 -11.31
N ASN A 209 -8.28 -13.07 -10.81
CA ASN A 209 -9.42 -12.44 -11.47
C ASN A 209 -9.12 -12.10 -12.91
N LEU A 210 -7.99 -11.46 -13.19
CA LEU A 210 -7.57 -11.10 -14.54
C LEU A 210 -7.29 -12.34 -15.41
N LEU A 211 -6.59 -13.34 -14.88
CA LEU A 211 -6.33 -14.60 -15.59
C LEU A 211 -7.62 -15.36 -15.93
N ASN A 212 -8.60 -15.38 -15.01
CA ASN A 212 -9.87 -16.07 -15.18
C ASN A 212 -10.76 -15.45 -16.25
N GLN A 213 -10.56 -14.16 -16.59
CA GLN A 213 -11.24 -13.53 -17.74
C GLN A 213 -10.85 -14.14 -19.07
N GLY A 214 -9.73 -14.87 -19.12
CA GLY A 214 -9.19 -15.41 -20.37
C GLY A 214 -8.63 -14.33 -21.30
N GLY A 215 -7.74 -14.71 -22.19
CA GLY A 215 -7.16 -13.80 -23.17
C GLY A 215 -6.14 -12.79 -22.63
N LEU A 216 -5.79 -12.87 -21.35
CA LEU A 216 -4.75 -12.04 -20.72
C LEU A 216 -3.55 -12.87 -20.30
N ASP A 217 -2.35 -12.30 -20.43
CA ASP A 217 -1.07 -12.86 -19.98
C ASP A 217 -0.46 -11.87 -18.97
N ILE A 218 -0.41 -12.27 -17.69
CA ILE A 218 -0.15 -11.36 -16.58
C ILE A 218 1.30 -11.43 -16.15
N PHE A 219 1.93 -10.27 -16.11
CA PHE A 219 3.27 -10.02 -15.62
C PHE A 219 3.24 -9.03 -14.46
N ALA A 220 4.18 -9.12 -13.51
CA ALA A 220 4.31 -8.15 -12.44
C ALA A 220 5.75 -7.83 -12.11
N THR A 221 6.01 -6.58 -11.76
CA THR A 221 7.28 -6.10 -11.24
C THR A 221 7.44 -6.45 -9.77
N ASP A 222 8.62 -6.88 -9.38
CA ASP A 222 9.08 -6.93 -7.99
C ASP A 222 10.39 -6.13 -7.88
N TRP A 223 10.37 -5.06 -7.13
CA TRP A 223 11.51 -4.17 -6.95
C TRP A 223 12.57 -4.72 -6.01
N GLY A 224 12.33 -5.90 -5.40
CA GLY A 224 13.22 -6.54 -4.46
C GLY A 224 13.36 -5.78 -3.14
N THR A 225 14.54 -5.88 -2.52
CA THR A 225 14.86 -5.16 -1.29
C THR A 225 16.11 -4.32 -1.51
N PRO A 226 15.98 -2.99 -1.50
CA PRO A 226 17.12 -2.10 -1.68
C PRO A 226 18.14 -2.25 -0.56
N SER A 227 19.41 -2.10 -0.90
CA SER A 227 20.54 -2.00 0.02
C SER A 227 21.06 -0.56 0.06
N ALA A 228 22.01 -0.31 0.92
CA ALA A 228 22.68 1.02 1.00
C ALA A 228 23.35 1.44 -0.33
N TYR A 229 23.72 0.49 -1.19
CA TYR A 229 24.32 0.78 -2.50
C TYR A 229 23.32 1.32 -3.51
N ASP A 230 22.03 1.04 -3.32
CA ASP A 230 20.96 1.41 -4.24
C ASP A 230 20.41 2.83 -3.99
N LYS A 231 20.86 3.51 -2.94
CA LYS A 231 20.31 4.79 -2.46
C LYS A 231 20.24 5.90 -3.51
N ASN A 232 21.10 5.84 -4.53
CA ASN A 232 21.19 6.85 -5.60
C ASN A 232 20.41 6.45 -6.87
N LEU A 233 19.68 5.33 -6.89
CA LEU A 233 18.83 5.01 -8.03
C LEU A 233 17.66 5.99 -8.08
N THR A 234 17.45 6.57 -9.25
CA THR A 234 16.44 7.59 -9.53
C THR A 234 15.18 6.98 -10.15
N ILE A 235 14.11 7.75 -10.25
CA ILE A 235 12.91 7.37 -11.02
C ILE A 235 13.30 7.02 -12.47
N GLY A 236 14.28 7.72 -13.05
CA GLY A 236 14.80 7.42 -14.39
C GLY A 236 15.31 5.99 -14.55
N HIS A 237 16.02 5.45 -13.56
CA HIS A 237 16.45 4.05 -13.58
C HIS A 237 15.25 3.09 -13.63
N PHE A 238 14.16 3.40 -12.94
CA PHE A 238 12.98 2.56 -12.94
C PHE A 238 12.16 2.69 -14.23
N VAL A 239 11.96 3.90 -14.72
CA VAL A 239 11.15 4.15 -15.90
C VAL A 239 11.90 3.74 -17.18
N ASN A 240 13.10 4.29 -17.41
CA ASN A 240 13.83 4.13 -18.70
C ASN A 240 14.69 2.87 -18.74
N ARG A 241 14.98 2.22 -17.60
CA ARG A 241 15.79 1.00 -17.59
C ARG A 241 14.96 -0.24 -17.21
N TYR A 242 14.38 -0.29 -16.01
CA TYR A 242 13.74 -1.53 -15.53
C TYR A 242 12.38 -1.77 -16.19
N ILE A 243 11.52 -0.77 -16.25
CA ILE A 243 10.21 -0.90 -16.91
C ILE A 243 10.40 -1.08 -18.43
N ASP A 244 11.25 -0.30 -19.05
CA ASP A 244 11.48 -0.39 -20.50
C ASP A 244 12.02 -1.77 -20.91
N LYS A 245 13.04 -2.28 -20.20
CA LYS A 245 13.53 -3.63 -20.45
C LYS A 245 12.48 -4.71 -20.22
N SER A 246 11.60 -4.52 -19.23
CA SER A 246 10.50 -5.45 -18.96
C SER A 246 9.48 -5.45 -20.09
N VAL A 247 9.08 -4.27 -20.56
CA VAL A 247 8.16 -4.12 -21.68
C VAL A 247 8.76 -4.74 -22.94
N ASP A 248 10.02 -4.44 -23.26
CA ASP A 248 10.68 -5.02 -24.45
C ASP A 248 10.86 -6.55 -24.32
N PHE A 249 11.16 -7.06 -23.13
CA PHE A 249 11.23 -8.50 -22.90
C PHE A 249 9.86 -9.16 -23.06
N ILE A 250 8.79 -8.58 -22.51
CA ILE A 250 7.42 -9.08 -22.65
C ILE A 250 7.01 -9.06 -24.13
N ARG A 251 7.23 -7.97 -24.84
CA ARG A 251 6.95 -7.86 -26.29
C ARG A 251 7.65 -8.96 -27.09
N LYS A 252 8.92 -9.22 -26.78
CA LYS A 252 9.70 -10.26 -27.42
C LYS A 252 9.14 -11.66 -27.20
N ILE A 253 8.80 -12.02 -25.95
CA ILE A 253 8.36 -13.40 -25.63
C ILE A 253 6.89 -13.65 -26.03
N THR A 254 6.04 -12.62 -25.97
CA THR A 254 4.63 -12.72 -26.36
C THR A 254 4.39 -12.45 -27.84
N LYS A 255 5.39 -11.91 -28.54
CA LYS A 255 5.30 -11.43 -29.94
C LYS A 255 4.21 -10.36 -30.11
N SER A 256 3.97 -9.58 -29.08
CA SER A 256 3.03 -8.46 -29.10
C SER A 256 3.79 -7.15 -29.35
N ASP A 257 3.26 -6.29 -30.23
CA ASP A 257 3.87 -4.99 -30.50
C ASP A 257 3.76 -4.04 -29.31
N ARG A 258 2.74 -4.20 -28.47
CA ARG A 258 2.43 -3.33 -27.34
C ARG A 258 2.03 -4.12 -26.11
N VAL A 259 2.19 -3.50 -24.93
CA VAL A 259 1.86 -4.08 -23.62
C VAL A 259 0.86 -3.18 -22.91
N SER A 260 -0.16 -3.77 -22.29
CA SER A 260 -1.06 -3.05 -21.38
C SER A 260 -0.33 -2.76 -20.09
N LEU A 261 -0.35 -1.51 -19.61
CA LEU A 261 0.25 -1.13 -18.34
C LEU A 261 -0.83 -0.98 -17.28
N PHE A 262 -0.59 -1.58 -16.13
CA PHE A 262 -1.48 -1.58 -14.98
C PHE A 262 -0.67 -1.08 -13.77
N GLY A 263 -0.89 0.15 -13.33
CA GLY A 263 -0.15 0.76 -12.24
C GLY A 263 -1.00 0.94 -10.99
N TYR A 264 -0.48 0.50 -9.83
CA TYR A 264 -1.13 0.67 -8.53
C TYR A 264 -0.37 1.68 -7.67
N CYS A 265 -1.09 2.67 -7.11
CA CYS A 265 -0.52 3.72 -6.27
C CYS A 265 0.62 4.45 -6.99
N TRP A 266 1.81 4.64 -6.40
CA TRP A 266 2.99 5.19 -7.08
C TRP A 266 3.44 4.38 -8.31
N GLY A 267 3.07 3.10 -8.39
CA GLY A 267 3.26 2.32 -9.61
C GLY A 267 2.44 2.84 -10.79
N GLY A 268 1.30 3.48 -10.50
CA GLY A 268 0.53 4.20 -11.51
C GLY A 268 1.23 5.45 -12.03
N ASP A 269 1.91 6.21 -11.15
CA ASP A 269 2.73 7.34 -11.58
C ASP A 269 3.88 6.88 -12.48
N LEU A 270 4.55 5.78 -12.14
CA LEU A 270 5.59 5.19 -12.99
C LEU A 270 5.03 4.74 -14.35
N ALA A 271 3.84 4.15 -14.36
CA ALA A 271 3.17 3.73 -15.58
C ALA A 271 2.79 4.93 -16.48
N ILE A 272 2.31 6.04 -15.87
CA ILE A 272 2.03 7.30 -16.54
C ILE A 272 3.30 7.89 -17.16
N MET A 273 4.39 7.95 -16.36
CA MET A 273 5.68 8.46 -16.84
C MET A 273 6.18 7.64 -18.03
N TYR A 274 6.17 6.32 -17.91
CA TYR A 274 6.59 5.43 -18.99
C TYR A 274 5.71 5.58 -20.23
N ALA A 275 4.39 5.59 -20.08
CA ALA A 275 3.46 5.73 -21.20
C ALA A 275 3.59 7.07 -21.94
N ALA A 276 3.96 8.14 -21.22
CA ALA A 276 4.22 9.45 -21.83
C ALA A 276 5.55 9.50 -22.61
N LEU A 277 6.56 8.73 -22.17
CA LEU A 277 7.88 8.67 -22.81
C LEU A 277 7.94 7.65 -23.95
N HIS A 278 7.19 6.55 -23.87
CA HIS A 278 7.20 5.42 -24.81
C HIS A 278 5.78 5.04 -25.27
N PRO A 279 4.97 5.98 -25.79
CA PRO A 279 3.57 5.71 -26.14
C PRO A 279 3.41 4.64 -27.21
N GLU A 280 4.40 4.44 -28.08
CA GLU A 280 4.40 3.43 -29.14
C GLU A 280 4.47 1.98 -28.62
N LYS A 281 4.95 1.77 -27.38
CA LYS A 281 5.06 0.46 -26.74
C LYS A 281 3.84 0.10 -25.88
N VAL A 282 2.94 1.06 -25.62
CA VAL A 282 1.82 0.88 -24.70
C VAL A 282 0.51 0.67 -25.46
N LYS A 283 -0.20 -0.42 -25.14
CA LYS A 283 -1.50 -0.76 -25.73
C LYS A 283 -2.62 0.06 -25.09
N ASN A 284 -2.73 0.01 -23.78
CA ASN A 284 -3.62 0.80 -22.95
C ASN A 284 -2.99 1.04 -21.57
N LEU A 285 -3.48 2.04 -20.86
CA LEU A 285 -2.98 2.44 -19.55
C LEU A 285 -4.09 2.33 -18.51
N ILE A 286 -3.83 1.61 -17.43
CA ILE A 286 -4.73 1.47 -16.30
C ILE A 286 -4.04 1.99 -15.04
N THR A 287 -4.69 2.91 -14.33
CA THR A 287 -4.23 3.41 -13.02
C THR A 287 -5.22 3.07 -11.93
N ILE A 288 -4.71 2.71 -10.75
CA ILE A 288 -5.53 2.26 -9.64
C ILE A 288 -5.05 2.95 -8.38
N ALA A 289 -5.95 3.69 -7.73
CA ALA A 289 -5.65 4.44 -6.52
C ALA A 289 -4.33 5.23 -6.66
N THR A 290 -4.11 5.81 -7.84
CA THR A 290 -2.89 6.53 -8.21
C THR A 290 -3.06 8.00 -7.89
N PRO A 291 -2.11 8.65 -7.18
CA PRO A 291 -2.14 10.08 -6.99
C PRO A 291 -1.84 10.80 -8.32
N GLY A 292 -2.63 11.77 -8.70
CA GLY A 292 -2.41 12.57 -9.92
C GLY A 292 -2.05 14.00 -9.57
N ASP A 293 -3.03 14.76 -9.09
CA ASP A 293 -2.78 16.10 -8.56
C ASP A 293 -2.51 16.03 -7.05
N PHE A 294 -1.25 16.04 -6.68
CA PHE A 294 -0.80 15.94 -5.29
C PHE A 294 -1.20 17.15 -4.43
N HIS A 295 -1.54 18.28 -5.05
CA HIS A 295 -2.00 19.47 -4.33
C HIS A 295 -3.50 19.41 -3.99
N LEU A 296 -4.28 18.57 -4.65
CA LEU A 296 -5.65 18.26 -4.28
C LEU A 296 -5.76 17.27 -3.13
N ASP A 297 -4.65 16.61 -2.78
CA ASP A 297 -4.59 15.72 -1.63
C ASP A 297 -4.25 16.49 -0.35
N ASN A 298 -5.25 16.63 0.50
CA ASN A 298 -5.13 17.23 1.83
C ASN A 298 -5.13 16.19 2.95
N SER A 299 -4.81 14.93 2.65
CA SER A 299 -4.59 13.92 3.68
C SER A 299 -3.44 14.33 4.59
N LEU A 300 -3.47 13.85 5.83
CA LEU A 300 -2.43 14.15 6.82
C LEU A 300 -1.04 13.73 6.33
N LEU A 301 -0.98 12.58 5.65
CA LEU A 301 0.26 12.06 5.08
C LEU A 301 0.82 12.96 3.98
N SER A 302 -0.03 13.44 3.07
CA SER A 302 0.36 14.37 2.02
C SER A 302 0.87 15.70 2.57
N LEU A 303 0.20 16.22 3.61
CA LEU A 303 0.62 17.45 4.30
C LEU A 303 1.97 17.28 4.98
N TRP A 304 2.18 16.17 5.69
CA TRP A 304 3.49 15.86 6.31
C TRP A 304 4.58 15.75 5.25
N THR A 305 4.32 15.04 4.17
CA THR A 305 5.29 14.85 3.08
C THR A 305 5.68 16.17 2.45
N ARG A 306 4.73 17.08 2.20
CA ARG A 306 5.02 18.41 1.66
C ARG A 306 5.80 19.32 2.61
N ALA A 307 5.55 19.19 3.92
CA ALA A 307 6.25 19.98 4.94
C ALA A 307 7.62 19.44 5.30
N MET A 308 7.91 18.19 4.94
CA MET A 308 9.15 17.52 5.32
C MET A 308 10.35 18.06 4.55
N LYS A 309 11.50 18.12 5.22
CA LYS A 309 12.80 18.28 4.59
C LYS A 309 13.42 16.90 4.41
N GLU A 310 13.18 16.31 3.25
CA GLU A 310 13.59 14.94 2.92
C GLU A 310 15.10 14.73 3.07
N ASP A 311 15.92 15.75 2.79
CA ASP A 311 17.36 15.66 2.92
C ASP A 311 17.79 15.19 4.32
N TYR A 312 17.13 15.67 5.37
CA TYR A 312 17.47 15.27 6.73
C TYR A 312 17.24 13.77 6.99
N ILE A 313 16.18 13.21 6.41
CA ILE A 313 15.91 11.77 6.54
C ILE A 313 16.92 10.98 5.71
N LEU A 314 17.22 11.46 4.52
CA LEU A 314 18.16 10.82 3.62
C LEU A 314 19.58 10.85 4.16
N ASP A 315 20.00 11.95 4.77
CA ASP A 315 21.30 12.06 5.43
C ASP A 315 21.42 11.10 6.62
N ALA A 316 20.31 10.87 7.35
CA ALA A 316 20.30 9.98 8.50
C ALA A 316 20.27 8.47 8.11
N PHE A 317 19.53 8.11 7.06
CA PHE A 317 19.23 6.70 6.75
C PHE A 317 19.74 6.25 5.38
N GLY A 318 19.99 7.14 4.45
CA GLY A 318 20.26 6.83 3.04
C GLY A 318 19.00 6.37 2.30
N ASN A 319 18.51 5.19 2.61
CA ASN A 319 17.19 4.71 2.18
C ASN A 319 16.16 4.90 3.31
N ILE A 320 14.90 5.15 2.97
CA ILE A 320 13.84 5.34 3.96
C ILE A 320 13.45 3.98 4.55
N PRO A 321 13.66 3.73 5.86
CA PRO A 321 13.30 2.46 6.46
C PRO A 321 11.81 2.15 6.36
N GLY A 322 11.45 0.92 5.96
CA GLY A 322 10.04 0.51 5.85
C GLY A 322 9.26 0.67 7.16
N MET A 323 9.92 0.43 8.32
CA MET A 323 9.28 0.64 9.62
C MET A 323 8.93 2.12 9.89
N LEU A 324 9.70 3.07 9.35
CA LEU A 324 9.39 4.49 9.47
C LEU A 324 8.14 4.85 8.65
N LEU A 325 8.03 4.29 7.45
CA LEU A 325 6.82 4.44 6.62
C LEU A 325 5.60 3.83 7.32
N ASN A 326 5.73 2.62 7.87
CA ASN A 326 4.65 1.98 8.64
C ASN A 326 4.23 2.81 9.85
N ALA A 327 5.20 3.40 10.57
CA ALA A 327 4.90 4.31 11.67
C ALA A 327 4.10 5.53 11.21
N ALA A 328 4.49 6.15 10.08
CA ALA A 328 3.77 7.28 9.50
C ALA A 328 2.35 6.90 9.07
N PHE A 329 2.16 5.73 8.45
CA PHE A 329 0.83 5.22 8.08
C PHE A 329 -0.05 4.96 9.31
N ASN A 330 0.51 4.39 10.38
CA ASN A 330 -0.22 4.12 11.61
C ASN A 330 -0.58 5.41 12.37
N LEU A 331 0.34 6.39 12.40
CA LEU A 331 0.10 7.69 13.03
C LEU A 331 -0.99 8.51 12.34
N ARG A 332 -1.30 8.21 11.08
CA ARG A 332 -2.41 8.83 10.35
C ARG A 332 -3.76 8.56 11.01
N ARG A 333 -3.96 7.33 11.52
CA ARG A 333 -5.21 6.87 12.16
C ARG A 333 -4.92 5.96 13.36
N PRO A 334 -4.31 6.49 14.43
CA PRO A 334 -3.82 5.69 15.54
C PRO A 334 -4.93 4.95 16.29
N ILE A 335 -6.12 5.52 16.33
CA ILE A 335 -7.29 4.95 17.02
C ILE A 335 -7.86 3.79 16.20
N GLU A 336 -8.07 3.97 14.91
CA GLU A 336 -8.59 2.92 14.02
C GLU A 336 -7.65 1.71 13.98
N TYR A 337 -6.34 1.98 14.05
CA TYR A 337 -5.33 0.94 14.13
C TYR A 337 -5.51 0.05 15.37
N GLY A 338 -5.68 0.64 16.56
CA GLY A 338 -5.96 -0.11 17.78
C GLY A 338 -7.32 -0.85 17.72
N HIS A 339 -8.35 -0.18 17.20
CA HIS A 339 -9.69 -0.75 17.06
C HIS A 339 -9.76 -1.95 16.13
N LYS A 340 -8.97 -1.98 15.08
CA LYS A 340 -8.91 -3.11 14.15
C LYS A 340 -8.62 -4.43 14.87
N TYR A 341 -7.60 -4.44 15.73
CA TYR A 341 -7.23 -5.63 16.50
C TYR A 341 -8.29 -5.97 17.56
N PHE A 342 -8.76 -4.95 18.26
CA PHE A 342 -9.79 -5.14 19.27
C PHE A 342 -11.05 -5.76 18.67
N HIS A 343 -11.52 -5.18 17.56
CA HIS A 343 -12.70 -5.68 16.86
C HIS A 343 -12.50 -7.09 16.32
N PHE A 344 -11.31 -7.37 15.80
CA PHE A 344 -11.00 -8.72 15.31
C PHE A 344 -11.05 -9.75 16.45
N PHE A 345 -10.45 -9.48 17.63
CA PHE A 345 -10.42 -10.45 18.72
C PHE A 345 -11.73 -10.59 19.49
N GLU A 346 -12.65 -9.64 19.37
CA GLU A 346 -13.98 -9.72 20.01
C GLU A 346 -15.01 -10.49 19.20
N GLN A 347 -14.80 -10.67 17.90
CA GLN A 347 -15.72 -11.34 17.01
C GLN A 347 -15.34 -12.81 16.82
N PRO A 348 -16.33 -13.73 16.73
CA PRO A 348 -16.05 -15.09 16.27
C PRO A 348 -15.70 -15.05 14.78
N HIS A 349 -14.61 -15.71 14.39
CA HIS A 349 -14.15 -15.79 13.02
C HIS A 349 -14.08 -17.22 12.54
N ASP A 350 -14.39 -17.45 11.27
CA ASP A 350 -14.05 -18.67 10.57
C ASP A 350 -12.57 -18.68 10.15
N LEU A 351 -12.07 -19.83 9.75
CA LEU A 351 -10.66 -20.00 9.38
C LEU A 351 -10.25 -19.12 8.19
N GLU A 352 -11.16 -18.87 7.26
CA GLU A 352 -10.93 -18.02 6.09
C GLU A 352 -10.69 -16.56 6.52
N SER A 353 -11.56 -16.02 7.36
CA SER A 353 -11.42 -14.65 7.90
C SER A 353 -10.16 -14.47 8.74
N ILE A 354 -9.76 -15.51 9.49
CA ILE A 354 -8.50 -15.54 10.25
C ILE A 354 -7.32 -15.49 9.28
N ALA A 355 -7.31 -16.35 8.27
CA ALA A 355 -6.25 -16.39 7.27
C ALA A 355 -6.13 -15.06 6.49
N GLU A 356 -7.25 -14.45 6.10
CA GLU A 356 -7.30 -13.16 5.42
C GLU A 356 -6.72 -12.04 6.30
N PHE A 357 -7.09 -12.00 7.57
CA PHE A 357 -6.57 -11.03 8.51
C PHE A 357 -5.05 -11.17 8.66
N PHE A 358 -4.54 -12.37 8.93
CA PHE A 358 -3.11 -12.59 9.14
C PHE A 358 -2.29 -12.40 7.87
N ALA A 359 -2.79 -12.82 6.72
CA ALA A 359 -2.13 -12.58 5.44
C ALA A 359 -2.01 -11.07 5.16
N THR A 360 -3.08 -10.31 5.45
CA THR A 360 -3.09 -8.85 5.30
C THR A 360 -2.13 -8.18 6.26
N GLU A 361 -2.11 -8.60 7.55
CA GLU A 361 -1.17 -8.08 8.54
C GLU A 361 0.28 -8.38 8.18
N THR A 362 0.57 -9.61 7.75
CA THR A 362 1.90 -9.98 7.29
C THR A 362 2.36 -9.09 6.15
N TRP A 363 1.50 -8.86 5.16
CA TRP A 363 1.80 -7.96 4.06
C TRP A 363 2.00 -6.51 4.52
N LEU A 364 1.16 -6.02 5.42
CA LEU A 364 1.21 -4.64 5.91
C LEU A 364 2.56 -4.31 6.56
N TYR A 365 3.16 -5.28 7.25
CA TYR A 365 4.45 -5.12 7.92
C TYR A 365 5.66 -5.57 7.08
N ASP A 366 5.43 -6.21 5.93
CA ASP A 366 6.50 -6.54 4.97
C ASP A 366 6.79 -5.33 4.08
N SER A 367 7.35 -4.29 4.68
CA SER A 367 7.70 -3.04 4.01
C SER A 367 9.21 -2.97 3.82
N PRO A 368 9.71 -3.17 2.60
CA PRO A 368 11.13 -2.94 2.29
C PRO A 368 11.46 -1.45 2.47
N PRO A 369 12.74 -1.12 2.65
CA PRO A 369 13.16 0.28 2.55
C PRO A 369 12.81 0.87 1.19
N VAL A 370 12.44 2.15 1.15
CA VAL A 370 12.30 2.90 -0.11
C VAL A 370 13.62 3.55 -0.44
N ILE A 371 14.05 3.44 -1.69
CA ILE A 371 15.30 4.03 -2.18
C ILE A 371 15.29 5.54 -1.93
N GLY A 372 16.39 6.06 -1.37
CA GLY A 372 16.46 7.44 -0.92
C GLY A 372 16.22 8.45 -2.02
N GLU A 373 16.88 8.30 -3.17
CA GLU A 373 16.75 9.25 -4.27
C GLU A 373 15.35 9.19 -4.90
N ILE A 374 14.76 8.01 -5.05
CA ILE A 374 13.36 7.88 -5.49
C ILE A 374 12.40 8.61 -4.54
N TYR A 375 12.60 8.44 -3.23
CA TYR A 375 11.77 9.14 -2.24
C TYR A 375 11.92 10.65 -2.38
N ARG A 376 13.18 11.17 -2.53
CA ARG A 376 13.46 12.57 -2.77
C ARG A 376 12.74 13.10 -4.00
N GLU A 377 12.89 12.41 -5.14
CA GLU A 377 12.28 12.82 -6.40
C GLU A 377 10.74 12.84 -6.31
N PHE A 378 10.12 11.83 -5.71
CA PHE A 378 8.66 11.83 -5.51
C PHE A 378 8.23 12.99 -4.58
N VAL A 379 8.92 13.20 -3.46
CA VAL A 379 8.59 14.30 -2.55
C VAL A 379 8.76 15.65 -3.24
N GLU A 380 9.89 15.88 -3.86
CA GLU A 380 10.22 17.17 -4.45
C GLU A 380 9.39 17.43 -5.71
N TYR A 381 9.36 16.49 -6.66
CA TYR A 381 8.74 16.74 -7.96
C TYR A 381 7.21 16.54 -7.95
N CYS A 382 6.72 15.56 -7.19
CA CYS A 382 5.30 15.26 -7.15
C CYS A 382 4.60 15.99 -5.99
N TYR A 383 4.99 15.77 -4.73
CA TYR A 383 4.29 16.34 -3.59
C TYR A 383 4.46 17.85 -3.46
N LYS A 384 5.70 18.39 -3.59
CA LYS A 384 5.97 19.82 -3.41
C LYS A 384 5.69 20.64 -4.65
N GLN A 385 6.26 20.25 -5.79
CA GLN A 385 6.16 21.03 -7.04
C GLN A 385 4.99 20.61 -7.93
N ASN A 386 4.47 19.39 -7.77
CA ASN A 386 3.35 18.85 -8.55
C ASN A 386 3.64 18.85 -10.07
N LEU A 387 4.86 18.43 -10.45
CA LEU A 387 5.36 18.58 -11.82
C LEU A 387 4.74 17.58 -12.78
N LEU A 388 4.41 16.36 -12.34
CA LEU A 388 3.88 15.31 -13.21
C LEU A 388 2.58 15.75 -13.87
N ILE A 389 1.59 16.14 -13.06
CA ILE A 389 0.27 16.57 -13.58
C ILE A 389 0.36 17.82 -14.45
N LYS A 390 1.38 18.67 -14.24
CA LYS A 390 1.65 19.87 -15.03
C LYS A 390 2.41 19.60 -16.33
N SER A 391 2.78 18.35 -16.62
CA SER A 391 3.66 17.98 -17.76
C SER A 391 4.99 18.74 -17.75
N LYS A 392 5.58 18.91 -16.57
CA LYS A 392 6.86 19.61 -16.36
C LYS A 392 7.92 18.75 -15.70
N MET A 393 7.59 17.51 -15.33
CA MET A 393 8.54 16.57 -14.75
C MET A 393 9.55 16.15 -15.81
N ILE A 394 10.83 16.14 -15.44
CA ILE A 394 11.91 15.68 -16.27
C ILE A 394 12.40 14.36 -15.70
N ILE A 395 12.51 13.35 -16.53
CA ILE A 395 13.10 12.05 -16.18
C ILE A 395 14.47 11.99 -16.84
N GLU A 396 15.52 11.85 -16.03
CA GLU A 396 16.88 11.72 -16.51
C GLU A 396 17.13 10.33 -17.09
N GLU A 397 18.00 10.27 -18.10
CA GLU A 397 18.47 9.00 -18.64
C GLU A 397 19.45 8.36 -17.64
N PRO A 398 19.26 7.08 -17.29
CA PRO A 398 20.20 6.36 -16.44
C PRO A 398 21.59 6.36 -17.05
N ASP A 399 22.60 6.58 -16.22
CA ASP A 399 24.01 6.52 -16.60
C ASP A 399 24.47 7.61 -17.59
N ASP A 400 23.65 8.65 -17.87
CA ASP A 400 24.08 9.80 -18.67
C ASP A 400 24.80 10.84 -17.81
N ASN A 401 26.11 10.91 -17.98
CA ASN A 401 26.97 11.90 -17.27
C ASN A 401 26.63 13.37 -17.58
N ASN A 402 25.82 13.62 -18.62
CA ASN A 402 25.41 14.98 -19.01
C ASN A 402 24.08 15.39 -18.37
N HIS A 403 23.46 14.52 -17.56
CA HIS A 403 22.15 14.76 -16.93
C HIS A 403 21.07 15.17 -17.94
N ASN A 404 21.14 14.64 -19.16
CA ASN A 404 20.08 14.85 -20.13
C ASN A 404 18.82 14.15 -19.65
N GLY A 405 17.70 14.86 -19.68
CA GLY A 405 16.42 14.31 -19.29
C GLY A 405 15.32 14.62 -20.30
N THR A 406 14.32 13.77 -20.34
CA THR A 406 13.15 13.95 -21.20
C THR A 406 11.95 14.42 -20.39
N ILE A 407 11.25 15.43 -20.89
CA ILE A 407 10.02 15.93 -20.25
C ILE A 407 8.91 14.91 -20.39
N VAL A 408 8.29 14.54 -19.28
CA VAL A 408 7.08 13.72 -19.21
C VAL A 408 5.89 14.58 -19.68
N ASN A 409 5.57 14.54 -20.96
CA ASN A 409 4.46 15.28 -21.53
C ASN A 409 3.21 14.38 -21.57
N LEU A 410 2.23 14.64 -20.71
CA LEU A 410 1.01 13.86 -20.60
C LEU A 410 0.15 13.85 -21.88
N LYS A 411 0.36 14.80 -22.79
CA LYS A 411 -0.30 14.83 -24.11
C LYS A 411 0.15 13.68 -25.04
N ASN A 412 1.30 13.07 -24.75
CA ASN A 412 1.79 11.92 -25.51
C ASN A 412 1.00 10.63 -25.19
N ILE A 413 0.26 10.62 -24.07
CA ILE A 413 -0.60 9.50 -23.70
C ILE A 413 -1.85 9.56 -24.58
N THR A 414 -1.84 8.81 -25.68
CA THR A 414 -2.89 8.78 -26.69
C THR A 414 -3.68 7.47 -26.70
N MET A 415 -3.16 6.44 -26.00
CA MET A 415 -3.80 5.14 -25.88
C MET A 415 -5.04 5.21 -24.98
N PRO A 416 -5.96 4.19 -25.05
CA PRO A 416 -7.08 4.07 -24.12
C PRO A 416 -6.60 4.10 -22.67
N PHE A 417 -7.35 4.80 -21.83
CA PHE A 417 -7.03 5.03 -20.41
C PHE A 417 -8.20 4.65 -19.49
N LEU A 418 -7.90 3.83 -18.48
CA LEU A 418 -8.83 3.50 -17.41
C LEU A 418 -8.26 3.95 -16.06
N ASN A 419 -9.00 4.79 -15.35
CA ASN A 419 -8.67 5.18 -13.99
C ASN A 419 -9.62 4.53 -12.99
N ILE A 420 -9.09 3.81 -12.01
CA ILE A 420 -9.85 3.18 -10.92
C ILE A 420 -9.61 3.96 -9.65
N VAL A 421 -10.66 4.56 -9.13
CA VAL A 421 -10.63 5.45 -7.96
C VAL A 421 -11.35 4.81 -6.78
N ALA A 422 -10.68 4.69 -5.65
CA ALA A 422 -11.28 4.27 -4.40
C ALA A 422 -11.99 5.48 -3.76
N GLN A 423 -13.31 5.40 -3.57
CA GLN A 423 -14.11 6.52 -3.06
C GLN A 423 -13.82 6.87 -1.59
N LYS A 424 -13.36 5.88 -0.81
CA LYS A 424 -12.99 6.02 0.61
C LYS A 424 -11.48 5.96 0.83
N ASP A 425 -10.70 6.28 -0.19
CA ASP A 425 -9.25 6.30 -0.09
C ASP A 425 -8.78 7.46 0.79
N ASP A 426 -7.99 7.13 1.78
CA ASP A 426 -7.41 8.06 2.73
C ASP A 426 -5.89 8.16 2.64
N LEU A 427 -5.29 7.37 1.72
CA LEU A 427 -3.89 7.48 1.32
C LEU A 427 -3.73 8.35 0.07
N VAL A 428 -4.64 8.18 -0.88
CA VAL A 428 -4.70 8.95 -2.12
C VAL A 428 -6.09 9.57 -2.22
N ALA A 429 -6.19 10.87 -2.08
CA ALA A 429 -7.47 11.55 -2.16
C ALA A 429 -8.16 11.27 -3.51
N PRO A 430 -9.45 10.89 -3.53
CA PRO A 430 -10.15 10.58 -4.78
C PRO A 430 -10.06 11.68 -5.84
N ASN A 431 -10.11 12.95 -5.42
CA ASN A 431 -9.99 14.08 -6.34
C ASN A 431 -8.58 14.21 -6.94
N SER A 432 -7.55 13.84 -6.19
CA SER A 432 -6.18 13.78 -6.71
C SER A 432 -6.08 12.77 -7.86
N SER A 433 -6.62 11.56 -7.65
CA SER A 433 -6.61 10.52 -8.69
C SER A 433 -7.48 10.90 -9.91
N LYS A 434 -8.67 11.46 -9.70
CA LYS A 434 -9.56 11.89 -10.79
C LYS A 434 -8.93 12.94 -11.70
N ALA A 435 -8.09 13.82 -11.16
CA ALA A 435 -7.40 14.85 -11.94
C ALA A 435 -6.55 14.29 -13.08
N ILE A 436 -6.12 13.02 -13.01
CA ILE A 436 -5.40 12.36 -14.10
C ILE A 436 -6.24 12.34 -15.37
N ASN A 437 -7.54 12.04 -15.27
CA ASN A 437 -8.44 11.99 -16.45
C ASN A 437 -8.50 13.32 -17.20
N ASP A 438 -8.47 14.43 -16.48
CA ASP A 438 -8.49 15.77 -17.08
C ASP A 438 -7.13 16.14 -17.69
N ALA A 439 -6.04 15.70 -17.06
CA ALA A 439 -4.68 15.99 -17.49
C ALA A 439 -4.26 15.23 -18.76
N LEU A 440 -4.79 14.02 -18.99
CA LEU A 440 -4.49 13.20 -20.17
C LEU A 440 -5.25 13.68 -21.40
N THR A 441 -4.92 14.87 -21.89
CA THR A 441 -5.61 15.51 -23.03
C THR A 441 -5.28 14.88 -24.38
N GLY A 442 -4.27 14.01 -24.47
CA GLY A 442 -3.91 13.28 -25.67
C GLY A 442 -4.81 12.08 -25.98
N SER A 443 -5.41 11.47 -24.96
CA SER A 443 -6.31 10.33 -25.13
C SER A 443 -7.75 10.79 -25.32
N ASN A 444 -8.39 10.29 -26.39
CA ASN A 444 -9.82 10.47 -26.65
C ASN A 444 -10.69 9.36 -26.04
N ASP A 445 -10.08 8.30 -25.55
CA ASP A 445 -10.73 7.14 -24.96
C ASP A 445 -10.32 7.02 -23.48
N LYS A 446 -11.10 7.67 -22.63
CA LYS A 446 -10.83 7.73 -21.18
C LYS A 446 -12.05 7.27 -20.39
N SER A 447 -11.83 6.30 -19.54
CA SER A 447 -12.84 5.78 -18.63
C SER A 447 -12.42 5.98 -17.18
N ILE A 448 -13.40 6.10 -16.28
CA ILE A 448 -13.21 6.14 -14.84
C ILE A 448 -14.15 5.17 -14.16
N ILE A 449 -13.64 4.38 -13.24
CA ILE A 449 -14.44 3.54 -12.36
C ILE A 449 -14.22 4.01 -10.93
N GLU A 450 -15.26 4.56 -10.33
CA GLU A 450 -15.28 4.88 -8.91
C GLU A 450 -15.84 3.69 -8.13
N PHE A 451 -15.08 3.18 -7.17
CA PHE A 451 -15.49 2.05 -6.38
C PHE A 451 -15.56 2.40 -4.89
N ASN A 452 -16.63 1.97 -4.22
CA ASN A 452 -16.87 2.28 -2.80
C ASN A 452 -15.96 1.43 -1.89
N SER A 453 -14.68 1.72 -1.90
CA SER A 453 -13.64 1.03 -1.13
C SER A 453 -12.55 2.00 -0.68
N GLY A 454 -11.72 1.58 0.27
CA GLY A 454 -10.46 2.23 0.60
C GLY A 454 -9.31 1.75 -0.29
N HIS A 455 -8.11 2.31 -0.09
CA HIS A 455 -6.91 2.05 -0.88
C HIS A 455 -6.59 0.56 -1.04
N VAL A 456 -6.35 -0.12 0.08
CA VAL A 456 -6.04 -1.56 0.13
C VAL A 456 -7.26 -2.41 -0.18
N GLY A 457 -8.46 -1.93 0.16
CA GLY A 457 -9.70 -2.63 -0.08
C GLY A 457 -10.04 -2.85 -1.56
N LEU A 458 -9.45 -2.08 -2.48
CA LEU A 458 -9.50 -2.39 -3.91
C LEU A 458 -8.82 -3.72 -4.23
N MET A 459 -7.74 -4.05 -3.50
CA MET A 459 -6.93 -5.25 -3.74
C MET A 459 -7.51 -6.50 -3.06
N ILE A 460 -7.97 -6.37 -1.80
CA ILE A 460 -8.38 -7.51 -0.97
C ILE A 460 -9.87 -7.54 -0.63
N GLY A 461 -10.64 -6.52 -0.99
CA GLY A 461 -12.07 -6.48 -0.68
C GLY A 461 -12.87 -7.49 -1.51
N LYS A 462 -13.66 -8.35 -0.85
CA LYS A 462 -14.50 -9.37 -1.53
C LYS A 462 -15.43 -8.75 -2.58
N ASP A 463 -16.01 -7.59 -2.29
CA ASP A 463 -16.86 -6.88 -3.25
C ASP A 463 -16.08 -6.41 -4.49
N ALA A 464 -14.82 -5.96 -4.30
CA ALA A 464 -13.97 -5.58 -5.43
C ALA A 464 -13.70 -6.79 -6.35
N HIS A 465 -13.44 -7.96 -5.76
CA HIS A 465 -13.20 -9.18 -6.53
C HIS A 465 -14.46 -9.66 -7.27
N LYS A 466 -15.63 -9.42 -6.71
CA LYS A 466 -16.91 -9.80 -7.31
C LYS A 466 -17.38 -8.83 -8.40
N GLU A 467 -17.18 -7.53 -8.22
CA GLU A 467 -17.82 -6.50 -9.03
C GLU A 467 -16.86 -5.63 -9.85
N LEU A 468 -15.64 -5.36 -9.34
CA LEU A 468 -14.69 -4.46 -9.98
C LEU A 468 -13.78 -5.21 -10.95
N TRP A 469 -13.04 -6.21 -10.45
CA TRP A 469 -12.00 -6.88 -11.23
C TRP A 469 -12.50 -7.57 -12.49
N PRO A 470 -13.71 -8.19 -12.53
CA PRO A 470 -14.27 -8.69 -13.78
C PRO A 470 -14.47 -7.60 -14.84
N LYS A 471 -14.95 -6.42 -14.44
CA LYS A 471 -15.13 -5.27 -15.35
C LYS A 471 -13.80 -4.74 -15.89
N VAL A 472 -12.79 -4.69 -15.02
CA VAL A 472 -11.43 -4.24 -15.40
C VAL A 472 -10.82 -5.21 -16.42
N GLY A 473 -10.91 -6.51 -16.16
CA GLY A 473 -10.41 -7.53 -17.09
C GLY A 473 -11.13 -7.52 -18.45
N GLU A 474 -12.44 -7.28 -18.46
CA GLU A 474 -13.21 -7.10 -19.66
C GLU A 474 -12.80 -5.83 -20.44
N TRP A 475 -12.61 -4.72 -19.72
CA TRP A 475 -12.14 -3.47 -20.33
C TRP A 475 -10.78 -3.65 -21.00
N ILE A 476 -9.80 -4.31 -20.32
CA ILE A 476 -8.46 -4.55 -20.90
C ILE A 476 -8.54 -5.37 -22.19
N LYS A 477 -9.47 -6.34 -22.28
CA LYS A 477 -9.63 -7.16 -23.49
C LYS A 477 -10.23 -6.39 -24.67
N ASN A 478 -11.13 -5.46 -24.37
CA ASN A 478 -11.85 -4.70 -25.40
C ASN A 478 -11.06 -3.50 -25.95
N HIS A 479 -10.04 -3.08 -25.26
CA HIS A 479 -9.11 -2.01 -25.67
C HIS A 479 -7.71 -2.56 -25.89
#